data_a4bcf3cc818b1e560ba858e0b432230e
#
_entry.id   a4bcf3cc818b1e560ba858e0b432230e
#
_cell.length_a   1.000
_cell.length_b   1.000
_cell.length_c   1.000
_cell.angle_alpha   90.00
_cell.angle_beta   90.00
_cell.angle_gamma   90.00
#
_symmetry.space_group_name_H-M   'P 1'
#
loop_
_entity.id
_entity.type
_entity.pdbx_description
1 polymer ?
#
loop_
_entity_poly.entity_id
_entity_poly.type
_entity_poly.pdbx_seq_one_letter_code
_entity_poly.pdbx_strand_id
1 'polypeptide(L)'
;LERKKDFKLKYERVDLNGLLDKIVEQQSIKSSKPFHVGLESMPDRIILEADRTHLYNILSNILDNAIKYSGDSPHIQITAEERNGSVIIRITDNGIGIEEEHLAHIFDKFYRVSNSKRPPVRGYGIGLFYVKTMIHMHNGTIRVESQPGKGSCFIITLPQTHERQEIDIIG
;
A
#
# COMPACT_ATOMS: atom_id res chain seq x y z
N LEU A 1 -0.17 32.37 17.44
CA LEU A 1 -0.26 31.87 16.05
C LEU A 1 0.72 30.73 15.91
N GLU A 2 0.28 29.49 16.21
CA GLU A 2 1.05 28.28 15.91
C GLU A 2 1.20 28.18 14.40
N ARG A 3 2.44 28.29 13.92
CA ARG A 3 2.76 27.94 12.54
C ARG A 3 2.44 26.45 12.37
N LYS A 4 1.43 26.12 11.56
CA LYS A 4 1.28 24.77 11.03
C LYS A 4 2.63 24.42 10.40
N LYS A 5 3.38 23.48 10.98
CA LYS A 5 4.55 22.91 10.30
C LYS A 5 4.03 22.30 9.01
N ASP A 6 4.43 22.89 7.88
CA ASP A 6 4.12 22.32 6.59
C ASP A 6 4.67 20.92 6.56
N PHE A 7 3.77 19.93 6.45
CA PHE A 7 4.15 18.54 6.34
C PHE A 7 4.88 18.34 5.02
N LYS A 8 6.12 17.84 5.07
CA LYS A 8 6.94 17.56 3.89
C LYS A 8 7.45 16.14 3.94
N LEU A 9 7.38 15.45 2.80
CA LEU A 9 8.00 14.15 2.63
C LEU A 9 9.52 14.28 2.60
N LYS A 10 10.21 13.30 3.17
CA LYS A 10 11.67 13.18 3.13
C LYS A 10 12.05 12.13 2.11
N TYR A 11 12.30 12.55 0.87
CA TYR A 11 12.68 11.64 -0.21
C TYR A 11 14.10 11.11 -0.03
N GLU A 12 14.23 9.81 -0.19
CA GLU A 12 15.51 9.10 -0.28
C GLU A 12 15.41 7.97 -1.30
N ARG A 13 16.55 7.44 -1.72
CA ARG A 13 16.57 6.24 -2.57
C ARG A 13 16.21 5.03 -1.72
N VAL A 14 15.16 4.33 -2.10
CA VAL A 14 14.64 3.16 -1.40
C VAL A 14 14.77 1.94 -2.29
N ASP A 15 15.37 0.88 -1.75
CA ASP A 15 15.34 -0.46 -2.33
C ASP A 15 13.99 -1.10 -1.99
N LEU A 16 13.12 -1.21 -2.99
CA LEU A 16 11.77 -1.74 -2.82
C LEU A 16 11.78 -3.21 -2.38
N ASN A 17 12.66 -4.02 -2.96
CA ASN A 17 12.74 -5.45 -2.65
C ASN A 17 13.12 -5.66 -1.17
N GLY A 18 14.16 -4.98 -0.71
CA GLY A 18 14.58 -5.03 0.69
C GLY A 18 13.52 -4.50 1.65
N LEU A 19 12.76 -3.47 1.25
CA LEU A 19 11.65 -2.93 2.04
C LEU A 19 10.50 -3.94 2.16
N LEU A 20 10.13 -4.60 1.07
CA LEU A 20 9.08 -5.63 1.06
C LEU A 20 9.47 -6.84 1.90
N ASP A 21 10.72 -7.31 1.82
CA ASP A 21 11.22 -8.39 2.66
C ASP A 21 11.06 -8.07 4.16
N LYS A 22 11.41 -6.85 4.56
CA LYS A 22 11.19 -6.36 5.93
C LYS A 22 9.72 -6.35 6.33
N ILE A 23 8.85 -5.88 5.46
CA ILE A 23 7.40 -5.81 5.74
C ILE A 23 6.84 -7.21 5.92
N VAL A 24 7.18 -8.15 5.05
CA VAL A 24 6.73 -9.55 5.13
C VAL A 24 7.23 -10.20 6.42
N GLU A 25 8.49 -9.99 6.79
CA GLU A 25 9.05 -10.48 8.05
C GLU A 25 8.28 -9.95 9.26
N GLN A 26 8.03 -8.63 9.32
CA GLN A 26 7.29 -8.02 10.42
C GLN A 26 5.83 -8.52 10.49
N GLN A 27 5.18 -8.72 9.35
CA GLN A 27 3.84 -9.30 9.32
C GLN A 27 3.83 -10.74 9.81
N SER A 28 4.88 -11.52 9.52
CA SER A 28 5.00 -12.90 10.01
C SER A 28 5.10 -12.99 11.53
N ILE A 29 5.75 -12.02 12.15
CA ILE A 29 5.85 -11.91 13.62
C ILE A 29 4.50 -11.49 14.23
N LYS A 30 3.81 -10.57 13.59
CA LYS A 30 2.58 -9.96 14.10
C LYS A 30 1.33 -10.79 13.87
N SER A 31 1.28 -11.58 12.78
CA SER A 31 0.09 -12.32 12.40
C SER A 31 -0.19 -13.49 13.35
N SER A 32 -1.45 -13.63 13.74
CA SER A 32 -1.93 -14.77 14.53
C SER A 32 -2.20 -16.03 13.71
N LYS A 33 -2.17 -15.92 12.39
CA LYS A 33 -2.40 -17.02 11.44
C LYS A 33 -1.28 -17.10 10.40
N PRO A 34 -0.97 -18.33 9.91
CA PRO A 34 -0.01 -18.48 8.83
C PRO A 34 -0.53 -17.86 7.55
N PHE A 35 0.36 -17.33 6.73
CA PHE A 35 0.06 -16.80 5.41
C PHE A 35 1.24 -17.03 4.46
N HIS A 36 0.98 -16.94 3.17
CA HIS A 36 2.00 -17.02 2.12
C HIS A 36 2.05 -15.72 1.32
N VAL A 37 3.25 -15.19 1.10
CA VAL A 37 3.50 -14.06 0.20
C VAL A 37 4.50 -14.47 -0.87
N GLY A 38 4.09 -14.40 -2.13
CA GLY A 38 4.95 -14.62 -3.29
C GLY A 38 5.54 -13.31 -3.81
N LEU A 39 6.86 -13.28 -3.97
CA LEU A 39 7.64 -12.15 -4.52
C LEU A 39 8.44 -12.54 -5.77
N GLU A 40 8.28 -13.76 -6.26
CA GLU A 40 9.15 -14.39 -7.28
C GLU A 40 9.07 -13.71 -8.65
N SER A 41 7.99 -13.00 -8.93
CA SER A 41 7.79 -12.31 -10.21
C SER A 41 8.33 -10.87 -10.22
N MET A 42 9.10 -10.49 -9.20
CA MET A 42 9.72 -9.17 -9.16
C MET A 42 11.11 -9.17 -9.78
N PRO A 43 11.52 -8.07 -10.44
CA PRO A 43 12.93 -7.86 -10.76
C PRO A 43 13.83 -7.97 -9.52
N ASP A 44 15.08 -8.36 -9.70
CA ASP A 44 16.02 -8.57 -8.58
C ASP A 44 16.20 -7.32 -7.71
N ARG A 45 16.07 -6.14 -8.31
CA ARG A 45 16.21 -4.88 -7.60
C ARG A 45 15.46 -3.74 -8.27
N ILE A 46 14.57 -3.09 -7.51
CA ILE A 46 13.89 -1.86 -7.91
C ILE A 46 14.26 -0.76 -6.92
N ILE A 47 14.80 0.34 -7.43
CA ILE A 47 15.11 1.54 -6.65
C ILE A 47 14.16 2.66 -7.05
N LEU A 48 13.54 3.31 -6.07
CA LEU A 48 12.73 4.49 -6.29
C LEU A 48 13.03 5.55 -5.22
N GLU A 49 12.74 6.80 -5.53
CA GLU A 49 12.78 7.90 -4.57
C GLU A 49 11.44 7.99 -3.84
N ALA A 50 11.45 7.83 -2.54
CA ALA A 50 10.27 7.89 -1.69
C ALA A 50 10.63 8.29 -0.27
N ASP A 51 9.63 8.70 0.49
CA ASP A 51 9.75 8.75 1.94
C ASP A 51 9.66 7.31 2.48
N ARG A 52 10.80 6.79 2.95
CA ARG A 52 10.93 5.38 3.37
C ARG A 52 9.89 5.00 4.43
N THR A 53 9.67 5.84 5.42
CA THR A 53 8.73 5.57 6.51
C THR A 53 7.30 5.48 6.00
N HIS A 54 6.91 6.44 5.17
CA HIS A 54 5.55 6.45 4.61
C HIS A 54 5.35 5.35 3.58
N LEU A 55 6.34 5.03 2.75
CA LEU A 55 6.26 3.90 1.82
C LEU A 55 6.13 2.56 2.57
N TYR A 56 6.92 2.37 3.65
CA TYR A 56 6.77 1.21 4.54
C TYR A 56 5.33 1.10 5.08
N ASN A 57 4.78 2.20 5.59
CA ASN A 57 3.44 2.21 6.17
C ASN A 57 2.35 1.98 5.11
N ILE A 58 2.50 2.52 3.90
CA ILE A 58 1.59 2.27 2.76
C ILE A 58 1.51 0.77 2.47
N LEU A 59 2.66 0.16 2.20
CA LEU A 59 2.72 -1.25 1.81
C LEU A 59 2.33 -2.19 2.95
N SER A 60 2.73 -1.85 4.18
CA SER A 60 2.36 -2.60 5.38
C SER A 60 0.86 -2.58 5.64
N ASN A 61 0.18 -1.44 5.46
CA ASN A 61 -1.27 -1.33 5.60
C ASN A 61 -2.02 -2.20 4.58
N ILE A 62 -1.58 -2.17 3.32
CA ILE A 62 -2.23 -2.97 2.27
C ILE A 62 -2.02 -4.46 2.51
N LEU A 63 -0.80 -4.88 2.86
CA LEU A 63 -0.50 -6.27 3.18
C LEU A 63 -1.27 -6.77 4.41
N ASP A 64 -1.35 -5.95 5.45
CA ASP A 64 -2.13 -6.27 6.66
C ASP A 64 -3.61 -6.50 6.33
N ASN A 65 -4.21 -5.63 5.50
CA ASN A 65 -5.57 -5.82 5.00
C ASN A 65 -5.73 -7.12 4.19
N ALA A 66 -4.78 -7.40 3.29
CA ALA A 66 -4.80 -8.62 2.50
C ALA A 66 -4.79 -9.88 3.38
N ILE A 67 -3.98 -9.90 4.42
CA ILE A 67 -3.92 -11.01 5.38
C ILE A 67 -5.24 -11.11 6.17
N LYS A 68 -5.76 -10.00 6.68
CA LYS A 68 -6.98 -9.98 7.49
C LYS A 68 -8.21 -10.49 6.75
N TYR A 69 -8.34 -10.16 5.46
CA TYR A 69 -9.53 -10.45 4.67
C TYR A 69 -9.42 -11.70 3.80
N SER A 70 -8.37 -12.49 3.94
CA SER A 70 -8.12 -13.69 3.12
C SER A 70 -8.36 -15.02 3.86
N GLY A 71 -9.25 -15.03 4.84
CA GLY A 71 -9.65 -16.25 5.56
C GLY A 71 -8.51 -16.89 6.36
N ASP A 72 -8.55 -18.21 6.45
CA ASP A 72 -7.60 -18.97 7.30
C ASP A 72 -6.27 -19.29 6.60
N SER A 73 -6.24 -19.19 5.28
CA SER A 73 -5.05 -19.47 4.48
C SER A 73 -4.78 -18.37 3.45
N PRO A 74 -4.34 -17.17 3.89
CA PRO A 74 -4.03 -16.09 2.99
C PRO A 74 -2.90 -16.44 2.02
N HIS A 75 -3.17 -16.23 0.72
CA HIS A 75 -2.18 -16.28 -0.35
C HIS A 75 -2.14 -14.92 -1.02
N ILE A 76 -1.00 -14.26 -0.92
CA ILE A 76 -0.81 -12.92 -1.42
C ILE A 76 0.33 -12.94 -2.43
N GLN A 77 0.11 -12.34 -3.59
CA GLN A 77 1.11 -12.16 -4.62
C GLN A 77 1.45 -10.67 -4.73
N ILE A 78 2.72 -10.34 -4.60
CA ILE A 78 3.22 -9.00 -4.84
C ILE A 78 4.07 -9.01 -6.10
N THR A 79 3.75 -8.13 -7.03
CA THR A 79 4.55 -7.90 -8.22
C THR A 79 4.91 -6.43 -8.31
N ALA A 80 6.04 -6.12 -8.92
CA ALA A 80 6.43 -4.75 -9.22
C ALA A 80 7.16 -4.69 -10.56
N GLU A 81 6.95 -3.61 -11.29
CA GLU A 81 7.60 -3.34 -12.55
C GLU A 81 7.98 -1.87 -12.68
N GLU A 82 9.08 -1.61 -13.36
CA GLU A 82 9.47 -0.28 -13.79
C GLU A 82 8.92 -0.01 -15.18
N ARG A 83 8.14 1.05 -15.32
CA ARG A 83 7.49 1.37 -16.60
C ARG A 83 7.33 2.88 -16.77
N ASN A 84 7.88 3.41 -17.85
CA ASN A 84 7.74 4.82 -18.23
C ASN A 84 8.08 5.82 -17.11
N GLY A 85 9.16 5.57 -16.36
CA GLY A 85 9.58 6.42 -15.25
C GLY A 85 8.77 6.27 -13.97
N SER A 86 7.92 5.27 -13.89
CA SER A 86 7.14 4.91 -12.71
C SER A 86 7.45 3.49 -12.26
N VAL A 87 7.20 3.24 -10.99
CA VAL A 87 7.15 1.89 -10.41
C VAL A 87 5.69 1.54 -10.16
N ILE A 88 5.24 0.42 -10.71
CA ILE A 88 3.89 -0.09 -10.54
C ILE A 88 3.96 -1.31 -9.64
N ILE A 89 3.30 -1.24 -8.48
CA ILE A 89 3.26 -2.30 -7.48
C ILE A 89 1.85 -2.86 -7.42
N ARG A 90 1.71 -4.18 -7.55
CA ARG A 90 0.42 -4.87 -7.41
C ARG A 90 0.48 -5.80 -6.22
N ILE A 91 -0.52 -5.71 -5.36
CA ILE A 91 -0.71 -6.59 -4.22
C ILE A 91 -2.06 -7.29 -4.40
N THR A 92 -2.01 -8.58 -4.71
CA THR A 92 -3.18 -9.40 -5.03
C THR A 92 -3.40 -10.41 -3.91
N ASP A 93 -4.61 -10.49 -3.40
CA ASP A 93 -5.01 -11.46 -2.37
C ASP A 93 -6.10 -12.42 -2.89
N ASN A 94 -6.21 -13.55 -2.20
CA ASN A 94 -7.25 -14.57 -2.44
C ASN A 94 -8.46 -14.41 -1.49
N GLY A 95 -8.71 -13.19 -1.04
CA GLY A 95 -9.73 -12.90 -0.03
C GLY A 95 -11.16 -12.92 -0.54
N ILE A 96 -12.02 -12.39 0.29
CA ILE A 96 -13.47 -12.32 0.05
C ILE A 96 -13.87 -11.35 -1.06
N GLY A 97 -12.95 -10.50 -1.51
CA GLY A 97 -13.25 -9.43 -2.45
C GLY A 97 -14.09 -8.30 -1.85
N ILE A 98 -14.41 -7.34 -2.68
CA ILE A 98 -15.14 -6.12 -2.31
C ILE A 98 -16.31 -5.95 -3.28
N GLU A 99 -17.51 -5.75 -2.74
CA GLU A 99 -18.69 -5.44 -3.52
C GLU A 99 -18.52 -4.11 -4.27
N GLU A 100 -19.05 -4.01 -5.48
CA GLU A 100 -18.90 -2.83 -6.33
C GLU A 100 -19.36 -1.54 -5.64
N GLU A 101 -20.44 -1.61 -4.87
CA GLU A 101 -20.98 -0.47 -4.10
C GLU A 101 -20.00 0.10 -3.06
N HIS A 102 -19.05 -0.71 -2.58
CA HIS A 102 -18.04 -0.31 -1.60
C HIS A 102 -16.75 0.22 -2.24
N LEU A 103 -16.45 -0.16 -3.48
CA LEU A 103 -15.18 0.20 -4.15
C LEU A 103 -14.94 1.71 -4.21
N ALA A 104 -16.00 2.50 -4.40
CA ALA A 104 -15.91 3.96 -4.44
C ALA A 104 -15.57 4.59 -3.09
N HIS A 105 -15.75 3.87 -1.98
CA HIS A 105 -15.70 4.40 -0.61
C HIS A 105 -14.58 3.82 0.25
N ILE A 106 -13.88 2.77 -0.19
CA ILE A 106 -12.91 2.07 0.67
C ILE A 106 -11.74 2.95 1.12
N PHE A 107 -11.45 4.03 0.40
CA PHE A 107 -10.43 5.01 0.76
C PHE A 107 -10.95 6.19 1.57
N ASP A 108 -12.27 6.26 1.80
CA ASP A 108 -12.85 7.33 2.60
C ASP A 108 -12.49 7.16 4.07
N LYS A 109 -12.25 8.29 4.74
CA LYS A 109 -11.90 8.30 6.16
C LYS A 109 -13.02 7.68 7.00
N PHE A 110 -12.67 6.75 7.88
CA PHE A 110 -13.58 5.99 8.75
C PHE A 110 -14.57 5.06 8.03
N TYR A 111 -14.44 4.89 6.73
CA TYR A 111 -15.28 3.94 6.02
C TYR A 111 -14.88 2.50 6.34
N ARG A 112 -15.86 1.70 6.68
CA ARG A 112 -15.71 0.25 6.90
C ARG A 112 -16.86 -0.47 6.21
N VAL A 113 -16.56 -1.58 5.56
CA VAL A 113 -17.58 -2.44 4.99
C VAL A 113 -18.28 -3.18 6.13
N SER A 114 -19.50 -2.77 6.45
CA SER A 114 -20.39 -3.48 7.39
C SER A 114 -21.12 -4.58 6.67
N ASN A 115 -20.78 -5.82 6.96
CA ASN A 115 -21.52 -6.97 6.45
C ASN A 115 -21.72 -7.97 7.59
N SER A 116 -22.96 -8.41 7.81
CA SER A 116 -23.30 -9.44 8.79
C SER A 116 -22.65 -10.81 8.55
N LYS A 117 -22.09 -11.03 7.37
CA LYS A 117 -21.35 -12.26 7.00
C LYS A 117 -19.86 -12.21 7.35
N ARG A 118 -19.36 -11.12 7.90
CA ARG A 118 -17.94 -10.93 8.22
C ARG A 118 -17.74 -10.85 9.72
N PRO A 119 -16.76 -11.59 10.29
CA PRO A 119 -16.36 -11.32 11.66
C PRO A 119 -15.88 -9.88 11.78
N PRO A 120 -16.12 -9.19 12.92
CA PRO A 120 -15.63 -7.85 13.12
C PRO A 120 -14.09 -7.86 13.10
N VAL A 121 -13.51 -7.32 12.03
CA VAL A 121 -12.07 -7.13 11.92
C VAL A 121 -11.71 -5.83 12.65
N ARG A 122 -10.75 -5.90 13.58
CA ARG A 122 -10.27 -4.72 14.29
C ARG A 122 -9.65 -3.72 13.31
N GLY A 123 -10.11 -2.48 13.34
CA GLY A 123 -9.58 -1.39 12.55
C GLY A 123 -10.48 -0.16 12.62
N TYR A 124 -9.91 1.01 12.48
CA TYR A 124 -10.62 2.29 12.63
C TYR A 124 -11.05 2.90 11.29
N GLY A 125 -10.82 2.21 10.15
CA GLY A 125 -11.12 2.76 8.83
C GLY A 125 -10.19 3.90 8.40
N ILE A 126 -8.99 3.97 8.96
CA ILE A 126 -8.00 5.03 8.69
C ILE A 126 -6.90 4.53 7.75
N GLY A 127 -6.60 3.24 7.73
CA GLY A 127 -5.47 2.66 7.02
C GLY A 127 -5.46 2.97 5.52
N LEU A 128 -6.56 2.72 4.81
CA LEU A 128 -6.65 2.99 3.38
C LEU A 128 -6.77 4.49 3.06
N PHE A 129 -7.40 5.28 3.92
CA PHE A 129 -7.38 6.74 3.79
C PHE A 129 -5.96 7.29 3.88
N TYR A 130 -5.18 6.84 4.86
CA TYR A 130 -3.77 7.18 4.99
C TYR A 130 -2.98 6.77 3.75
N VAL A 131 -3.17 5.54 3.28
CA VAL A 131 -2.50 5.01 2.09
C VAL A 131 -2.73 5.91 0.88
N LYS A 132 -3.98 6.23 0.57
CA LYS A 132 -4.31 7.09 -0.57
C LYS A 132 -3.72 8.49 -0.41
N THR A 133 -3.80 9.06 0.79
CA THR A 133 -3.25 10.40 1.08
C THR A 133 -1.74 10.42 0.85
N MET A 134 -1.00 9.46 1.38
CA MET A 134 0.45 9.41 1.24
C MET A 134 0.90 9.11 -0.20
N ILE A 135 0.19 8.25 -0.90
CA ILE A 135 0.44 7.99 -2.33
C ILE A 135 0.23 9.28 -3.16
N HIS A 136 -0.84 10.01 -2.90
CA HIS A 136 -1.07 11.31 -3.54
C HIS A 136 0.05 12.32 -3.25
N MET A 137 0.55 12.37 -2.02
CA MET A 137 1.66 13.24 -1.65
C MET A 137 2.97 12.85 -2.35
N HIS A 138 3.13 11.59 -2.73
CA HIS A 138 4.24 11.10 -3.57
C HIS A 138 4.00 11.33 -5.07
N ASN A 139 2.96 12.07 -5.46
CA ASN A 139 2.53 12.24 -6.85
C ASN A 139 2.18 10.93 -7.55
N GLY A 140 1.74 9.95 -6.79
CA GLY A 140 1.33 8.64 -7.28
C GLY A 140 -0.18 8.48 -7.33
N THR A 141 -0.60 7.30 -7.75
CA THR A 141 -2.01 6.88 -7.80
C THR A 141 -2.19 5.50 -7.20
N ILE A 142 -3.39 5.24 -6.69
CA ILE A 142 -3.80 3.91 -6.25
C ILE A 142 -5.18 3.60 -6.84
N ARG A 143 -5.37 2.38 -7.29
CA ARG A 143 -6.66 1.82 -7.69
C ARG A 143 -6.82 0.41 -7.18
N VAL A 144 -8.03 -0.09 -7.15
CA VAL A 144 -8.36 -1.43 -6.71
C VAL A 144 -9.23 -2.12 -7.76
N GLU A 145 -8.91 -3.37 -8.05
CA GLU A 145 -9.70 -4.28 -8.84
C GLU A 145 -10.13 -5.41 -7.91
N SER A 146 -11.42 -5.67 -7.82
CA SER A 146 -11.94 -6.68 -6.91
C SER A 146 -13.24 -7.26 -7.42
N GLN A 147 -13.44 -8.53 -7.09
CA GLN A 147 -14.71 -9.24 -7.33
C GLN A 147 -15.05 -10.03 -6.06
N PRO A 148 -16.31 -9.98 -5.60
CA PRO A 148 -16.76 -10.79 -4.47
C PRO A 148 -16.43 -12.26 -4.66
N GLY A 149 -15.83 -12.88 -3.64
CA GLY A 149 -15.41 -14.28 -3.64
C GLY A 149 -14.14 -14.60 -4.41
N LYS A 150 -13.51 -13.63 -5.09
CA LYS A 150 -12.30 -13.83 -5.91
C LYS A 150 -11.07 -13.09 -5.43
N GLY A 151 -11.21 -12.29 -4.37
CA GLY A 151 -10.13 -11.48 -3.84
C GLY A 151 -10.02 -10.09 -4.44
N SER A 152 -8.93 -9.42 -4.14
CA SER A 152 -8.67 -8.03 -4.52
C SER A 152 -7.25 -7.83 -5.01
N CYS A 153 -7.07 -6.87 -5.91
CA CYS A 153 -5.76 -6.42 -6.36
C CYS A 153 -5.66 -4.90 -6.16
N PHE A 154 -4.75 -4.46 -5.30
CA PHE A 154 -4.39 -3.06 -5.14
C PHE A 154 -3.24 -2.72 -6.06
N ILE A 155 -3.37 -1.67 -6.86
CA ILE A 155 -2.41 -1.25 -7.86
C ILE A 155 -1.94 0.15 -7.54
N ILE A 156 -0.67 0.26 -7.14
CA ILE A 156 0.00 1.50 -6.78
C ILE A 156 0.94 1.88 -7.90
N THR A 157 0.86 3.12 -8.34
CA THR A 157 1.82 3.70 -9.30
C THR A 157 2.51 4.88 -8.64
N LEU A 158 3.83 4.83 -8.53
CA LEU A 158 4.66 5.88 -7.96
C LEU A 158 5.70 6.36 -8.98
N PRO A 159 5.95 7.67 -9.08
CA PRO A 159 7.11 8.16 -9.84
C PRO A 159 8.39 7.53 -9.29
N GLN A 160 9.28 7.10 -10.17
CA GLN A 160 10.55 6.51 -9.76
C GLN A 160 11.52 7.56 -9.20
N THR A 161 11.43 8.79 -9.73
CA THR A 161 12.22 9.94 -9.31
C THR A 161 11.31 11.14 -9.10
N HIS A 162 11.75 12.08 -8.27
CA HIS A 162 11.07 13.35 -8.04
C HIS A 162 11.97 14.50 -8.47
N GLU A 163 11.40 15.50 -9.16
CA GLU A 163 12.09 16.74 -9.45
C GLU A 163 12.48 17.40 -8.13
N ARG A 164 13.77 17.65 -7.95
CA ARG A 164 14.24 18.51 -6.87
C ARG A 164 13.74 19.92 -7.21
N GLN A 165 12.89 20.50 -6.38
CA GLN A 165 12.68 21.93 -6.41
C GLN A 165 14.05 22.57 -6.18
N GLU A 166 14.64 23.14 -7.22
CA GLU A 166 15.76 24.05 -7.06
C GLU A 166 15.26 25.16 -6.12
N ILE A 167 15.81 25.16 -4.91
CA ILE A 167 15.68 26.32 -4.05
C ILE A 167 16.49 27.39 -4.76
N ASP A 168 15.83 28.32 -5.44
CA ASP A 168 16.46 29.53 -5.90
C ASP A 168 17.11 30.21 -4.70
N ILE A 169 18.40 29.94 -4.54
CA ILE A 169 19.23 30.75 -3.66
C ILE A 169 19.48 32.04 -4.44
N ILE A 170 18.47 32.93 -4.43
CA ILE A 170 18.70 34.33 -4.79
C ILE A 170 19.48 34.89 -3.62
N GLY A 171 20.75 35.10 -3.89
CA GLY A 171 21.72 35.69 -2.99
C GLY A 171 21.38 37.15 -2.65
#